data_d4df881949a0f5c4ec122638382860ba
#
_entry.id   d4df881949a0f5c4ec122638382860ba
#
_cell.length_a   1.000
_cell.length_b   1.000
_cell.length_c   1.000
_cell.angle_alpha   90.00
_cell.angle_beta   90.00
_cell.angle_gamma   90.00
#
_symmetry.space_group_name_H-M   'P 1'
#
loop_
_entity.id
_entity.type
_entity.pdbx_description
1 polymer ?
#
loop_
_entity_poly.entity_id
_entity_poly.type
_entity_poly.pdbx_seq_one_letter_code
_entity_poly.pdbx_strand_id
1 'polypeptide(L)'
;VGEVFTVFGGVMLAGFLGITQPGSQGVTVPLLATQLLWINLLTDAAPALAMGVDPSTDDVMARKPRKLTDRVIDGQMWGDIIFIGLIMAAVTLIGMDMHLAGGLFTDRSVDAVGHDAQMTEARTMGFTILVFAQMLNALCSRSHDQSVFVGLFANKWLWGAIALSALLQVVVIYVPFLNTAFGTMPLSAGAWVECLGLAMVVLVASELRKCVLRAMRE
;
A
#
# COMPACT_ATOMS: atom_id res chain seq x y z
N VAL A 1 8.86 2.47 -2.33
CA VAL A 1 8.62 3.44 -3.43
C VAL A 1 7.18 3.97 -3.35
N GLY A 2 6.16 3.12 -3.20
CA GLY A 2 4.76 3.56 -3.06
C GLY A 2 4.54 4.60 -1.97
N GLU A 3 5.13 4.40 -0.78
CA GLU A 3 5.08 5.38 0.33
C GLU A 3 5.65 6.75 -0.08
N VAL A 4 6.81 6.74 -0.74
CA VAL A 4 7.46 7.98 -1.19
C VAL A 4 6.54 8.72 -2.16
N PHE A 5 5.96 8.02 -3.13
CA PHE A 5 5.02 8.61 -4.07
C PHE A 5 3.73 9.07 -3.39
N THR A 6 3.24 8.35 -2.37
CA THR A 6 2.06 8.78 -1.59
C THR A 6 2.35 10.07 -0.83
N VAL A 7 3.47 10.14 -0.11
CA VAL A 7 3.82 11.33 0.67
C VAL A 7 4.11 12.52 -0.26
N PHE A 8 4.95 12.31 -1.28
CA PHE A 8 5.29 13.37 -2.22
C PHE A 8 4.06 13.85 -3.01
N GLY A 9 3.28 12.91 -3.56
CA GLY A 9 2.04 13.21 -4.27
C GLY A 9 1.01 13.92 -3.39
N GLY A 10 0.84 13.46 -2.15
CA GLY A 10 -0.08 14.08 -1.20
C GLY A 10 0.32 15.50 -0.82
N VAL A 11 1.61 15.78 -0.65
CA VAL A 11 2.10 17.15 -0.41
C VAL A 11 1.94 18.03 -1.65
N MET A 12 2.29 17.53 -2.84
CA MET A 12 2.19 18.29 -4.09
C MET A 12 0.73 18.58 -4.49
N LEU A 13 -0.17 17.65 -4.22
CA LEU A 13 -1.59 17.76 -4.55
C LEU A 13 -2.45 18.20 -3.36
N ALA A 14 -1.84 18.59 -2.23
CA ALA A 14 -2.56 18.92 -1.00
C ALA A 14 -3.68 19.94 -1.19
N GLY A 15 -3.45 20.94 -2.06
CA GLY A 15 -4.45 21.96 -2.39
C GLY A 15 -5.62 21.43 -3.22
N PHE A 16 -5.44 20.36 -3.99
CA PHE A 16 -6.49 19.76 -4.80
C PHE A 16 -7.24 18.66 -4.05
N LEU A 17 -6.58 17.97 -3.13
CA LEU A 17 -7.12 16.86 -2.36
C LEU A 17 -7.79 17.29 -1.04
N GLY A 18 -7.99 18.60 -0.81
CA GLY A 18 -8.59 19.08 0.44
C GLY A 18 -7.75 18.81 1.71
N ILE A 19 -6.48 18.41 1.56
CA ILE A 19 -5.58 18.11 2.69
C ILE A 19 -5.12 19.39 3.42
N THR A 20 -5.31 20.56 2.83
CA THR A 20 -4.90 21.84 3.42
C THR A 20 -5.85 22.28 4.51
N GLN A 21 -5.32 22.57 5.71
CA GLN A 21 -6.10 23.21 6.78
C GLN A 21 -6.27 24.72 6.49
N PRO A 22 -7.49 25.27 6.51
CA PRO A 22 -7.70 26.70 6.43
C PRO A 22 -6.98 27.42 7.57
N GLY A 23 -6.00 28.27 7.22
CA GLY A 23 -5.24 29.06 8.20
C GLY A 23 -3.94 28.42 8.70
N SER A 24 -3.57 27.20 8.32
CA SER A 24 -2.27 26.65 8.65
C SER A 24 -1.21 27.12 7.63
N GLN A 25 -0.12 27.72 8.11
CA GLN A 25 1.06 28.05 7.28
C GLN A 25 2.04 26.86 7.16
N GLY A 26 1.65 25.65 7.59
CA GLY A 26 2.48 24.46 7.60
C GLY A 26 2.21 23.53 6.42
N VAL A 27 3.24 22.77 6.01
CA VAL A 27 3.09 21.68 5.05
C VAL A 27 2.25 20.56 5.68
N THR A 28 1.08 20.32 5.13
CA THR A 28 0.21 19.23 5.60
C THR A 28 0.67 17.93 4.94
N VAL A 29 1.11 16.98 5.75
CA VAL A 29 1.56 15.66 5.29
C VAL A 29 0.39 14.67 5.28
N PRO A 30 0.25 13.86 4.23
CA PRO A 30 -0.83 12.89 4.13
C PRO A 30 -0.70 11.75 5.15
N LEU A 31 0.52 11.34 5.45
CA LEU A 31 0.83 10.29 6.44
C LEU A 31 1.84 10.80 7.46
N LEU A 32 1.68 10.41 8.72
CA LEU A 32 2.60 10.76 9.80
C LEU A 32 3.89 9.93 9.72
N ALA A 33 4.99 10.49 10.22
CA ALA A 33 6.27 9.78 10.27
C ALA A 33 6.19 8.48 11.09
N THR A 34 5.41 8.47 12.18
CA THR A 34 5.15 7.29 13.00
C THR A 34 4.44 6.18 12.23
N GLN A 35 3.48 6.53 11.35
CA GLN A 35 2.79 5.59 10.47
C GLN A 35 3.73 4.98 9.43
N LEU A 36 4.58 5.80 8.81
CA LEU A 36 5.60 5.33 7.85
C LEU A 36 6.63 4.41 8.53
N LEU A 37 7.06 4.76 9.74
CA LEU A 37 7.96 3.91 10.51
C LEU A 37 7.31 2.56 10.85
N TRP A 38 6.02 2.55 11.21
CA TRP A 38 5.26 1.34 11.46
C TRP A 38 5.21 0.45 10.23
N ILE A 39 4.89 1.00 9.06
CA ILE A 39 4.86 0.26 7.81
C ILE A 39 6.22 -0.39 7.55
N ASN A 40 7.28 0.39 7.51
CA ASN A 40 8.59 -0.09 7.14
C ASN A 40 9.19 -1.09 8.14
N LEU A 41 8.94 -0.92 9.44
CA LEU A 41 9.54 -1.75 10.46
C LEU A 41 8.74 -3.01 10.77
N LEU A 42 7.41 -2.90 10.82
CA LEU A 42 6.56 -3.99 11.29
C LEU A 42 5.83 -4.71 10.15
N THR A 43 5.14 -3.95 9.30
CA THR A 43 4.27 -4.57 8.30
C THR A 43 4.99 -5.02 7.04
N ASP A 44 6.12 -4.42 6.70
CA ASP A 44 6.93 -4.82 5.55
C ASP A 44 8.00 -5.87 5.90
N ALA A 45 8.57 -5.79 7.10
CA ALA A 45 9.65 -6.68 7.50
C ALA A 45 9.21 -8.15 7.58
N ALA A 46 8.03 -8.43 8.11
CA ALA A 46 7.53 -9.80 8.26
C ALA A 46 7.29 -10.50 6.89
N PRO A 47 6.57 -9.90 5.92
CA PRO A 47 6.47 -10.45 4.57
C PRO A 47 7.83 -10.57 3.85
N ALA A 48 8.75 -9.60 4.02
CA ALA A 48 10.07 -9.67 3.41
C ALA A 48 10.88 -10.86 3.91
N LEU A 49 10.87 -11.12 5.22
CA LEU A 49 11.50 -12.30 5.82
C LEU A 49 10.85 -13.61 5.32
N ALA A 50 9.52 -13.64 5.23
CA ALA A 50 8.78 -14.79 4.74
C ALA A 50 9.07 -15.10 3.26
N MET A 51 9.33 -14.07 2.44
CA MET A 51 9.79 -14.26 1.06
C MET A 51 11.20 -14.83 0.97
N GLY A 52 12.07 -14.59 1.95
CA GLY A 52 13.41 -15.15 2.02
C GLY A 52 13.44 -16.68 2.20
N VAL A 53 12.35 -17.28 2.68
CA VAL A 53 12.16 -18.73 2.83
C VAL A 53 11.14 -19.30 1.84
N ASP A 54 10.81 -18.55 0.78
CA ASP A 54 9.86 -18.98 -0.24
C ASP A 54 10.44 -20.16 -1.05
N PRO A 55 9.70 -21.26 -1.23
CA PRO A 55 10.14 -22.34 -2.11
C PRO A 55 10.27 -21.83 -3.55
N SER A 56 11.26 -22.36 -4.28
CA SER A 56 11.47 -22.01 -5.69
C SER A 56 10.21 -22.28 -6.50
N THR A 57 9.69 -21.21 -7.16
CA THR A 57 8.46 -21.28 -7.97
C THR A 57 8.72 -21.78 -9.39
N ASP A 58 9.98 -21.73 -9.85
CA ASP A 58 10.40 -22.10 -11.20
C ASP A 58 11.50 -23.15 -11.16
N ASP A 59 11.67 -23.89 -12.25
CA ASP A 59 12.85 -24.74 -12.44
C ASP A 59 14.09 -23.87 -12.71
N VAL A 60 14.69 -23.40 -11.61
CA VAL A 60 15.86 -22.52 -11.64
C VAL A 60 17.06 -23.20 -12.29
N MET A 61 17.13 -24.53 -12.24
CA MET A 61 18.24 -25.32 -12.80
C MET A 61 18.14 -25.44 -14.34
N ALA A 62 16.98 -25.27 -14.93
CA ALA A 62 16.80 -25.24 -16.39
C ALA A 62 17.25 -23.92 -17.04
N ARG A 63 17.47 -22.86 -16.26
CA ARG A 63 17.90 -21.54 -16.74
C ARG A 63 19.43 -21.45 -16.87
N LYS A 64 19.89 -20.71 -17.88
CA LYS A 64 21.33 -20.41 -18.02
C LYS A 64 21.81 -19.58 -16.82
N PRO A 65 23.04 -19.82 -16.31
CA PRO A 65 23.60 -19.02 -15.23
C PRO A 65 23.64 -17.52 -15.58
N ARG A 66 23.36 -16.68 -14.60
CA ARG A 66 23.49 -15.23 -14.73
C ARG A 66 24.95 -14.84 -14.99
N LYS A 67 25.17 -13.89 -15.87
CA LYS A 67 26.51 -13.32 -16.09
C LYS A 67 26.90 -12.45 -14.91
N LEU A 68 28.17 -12.40 -14.55
CA LEU A 68 28.69 -11.54 -13.47
C LEU A 68 28.44 -10.03 -13.71
N THR A 69 28.21 -9.64 -14.97
CA THR A 69 27.93 -8.26 -15.39
C THR A 69 26.45 -7.91 -15.32
N ASP A 70 25.55 -8.87 -15.09
CA ASP A 70 24.13 -8.61 -15.06
C ASP A 70 23.75 -7.85 -13.77
N ARG A 71 23.03 -6.76 -13.93
CA ARG A 71 22.54 -5.96 -12.80
C ARG A 71 21.51 -6.76 -11.99
N VAL A 72 21.53 -6.60 -10.67
CA VAL A 72 20.54 -7.24 -9.77
C VAL A 72 19.12 -6.73 -10.08
N ILE A 73 19.01 -5.42 -10.34
CA ILE A 73 17.76 -4.78 -10.76
C ILE A 73 17.93 -4.35 -12.22
N ASP A 74 17.16 -4.92 -13.11
CA ASP A 74 17.14 -4.57 -14.53
C ASP A 74 16.11 -3.44 -14.82
N GLY A 75 16.07 -2.97 -16.06
CA GLY A 75 15.16 -1.90 -16.47
C GLY A 75 13.69 -2.31 -16.38
N GLN A 76 13.37 -3.58 -16.58
CA GLN A 76 12.01 -4.10 -16.45
C GLN A 76 11.56 -4.06 -14.98
N MET A 77 12.43 -4.50 -14.06
CA MET A 77 12.14 -4.44 -12.62
C MET A 77 11.95 -3.01 -12.13
N TRP A 78 12.73 -2.04 -12.65
CA TRP A 78 12.52 -0.63 -12.35
C TRP A 78 11.15 -0.13 -12.83
N GLY A 79 10.75 -0.55 -14.04
CA GLY A 79 9.41 -0.25 -14.57
C GLY A 79 8.30 -0.82 -13.67
N ASP A 80 8.49 -2.05 -13.15
CA ASP A 80 7.56 -2.71 -12.23
C ASP A 80 7.40 -1.94 -10.93
N ILE A 81 8.53 -1.57 -10.33
CA ILE A 81 8.57 -0.85 -9.05
C ILE A 81 7.88 0.53 -9.17
N ILE A 82 8.17 1.28 -10.23
CA ILE A 82 7.57 2.59 -10.45
C ILE A 82 6.08 2.47 -10.74
N PHE A 83 5.68 1.56 -11.62
CA PHE A 83 4.27 1.34 -11.99
C PHE A 83 3.41 0.99 -10.78
N ILE A 84 3.80 -0.04 -10.03
CA ILE A 84 3.07 -0.46 -8.83
C ILE A 84 3.10 0.62 -7.76
N GLY A 85 4.25 1.27 -7.56
CA GLY A 85 4.38 2.38 -6.59
C GLY A 85 3.45 3.56 -6.91
N LEU A 86 3.28 3.91 -8.19
CA LEU A 86 2.35 4.96 -8.61
C LEU A 86 0.88 4.55 -8.38
N ILE A 87 0.53 3.28 -8.65
CA ILE A 87 -0.83 2.79 -8.39
C ILE A 87 -1.12 2.78 -6.88
N MET A 88 -0.17 2.32 -6.06
CA MET A 88 -0.32 2.34 -4.60
C MET A 88 -0.54 3.77 -4.10
N ALA A 89 0.24 4.73 -4.58
CA ALA A 89 0.07 6.14 -4.23
C ALA A 89 -1.29 6.68 -4.68
N ALA A 90 -1.70 6.39 -5.91
CA ALA A 90 -2.98 6.84 -6.45
C ALA A 90 -4.18 6.31 -5.65
N VAL A 91 -4.23 5.00 -5.37
CA VAL A 91 -5.35 4.42 -4.60
C VAL A 91 -5.38 4.91 -3.16
N THR A 92 -4.20 5.14 -2.56
CA THR A 92 -4.10 5.69 -1.20
C THR A 92 -4.61 7.12 -1.14
N LEU A 93 -4.18 7.97 -2.08
CA LEU A 93 -4.60 9.39 -2.12
C LEU A 93 -6.09 9.51 -2.48
N ILE A 94 -6.60 8.69 -3.40
CA ILE A 94 -8.04 8.63 -3.70
C ILE A 94 -8.84 8.23 -2.46
N GLY A 95 -8.41 7.19 -1.74
CA GLY A 95 -9.09 6.77 -0.52
C GLY A 95 -9.08 7.82 0.59
N MET A 96 -8.00 8.62 0.69
CA MET A 96 -7.96 9.76 1.60
C MET A 96 -8.91 10.87 1.14
N ASP A 97 -8.91 11.21 -0.14
CA ASP A 97 -9.73 12.27 -0.74
C ASP A 97 -11.23 12.00 -0.55
N MET A 98 -11.66 10.75 -0.65
CA MET A 98 -13.06 10.35 -0.45
C MET A 98 -13.60 10.65 0.96
N HIS A 99 -12.72 10.87 1.94
CA HIS A 99 -13.08 11.16 3.34
C HIS A 99 -12.73 12.59 3.78
N LEU A 100 -12.20 13.40 2.87
CA LEU A 100 -11.88 14.81 3.13
C LEU A 100 -13.00 15.73 2.63
N ALA A 101 -13.29 16.79 3.40
CA ALA A 101 -14.18 17.84 2.96
C ALA A 101 -13.51 18.67 1.86
N GLY A 102 -14.21 18.84 0.73
CA GLY A 102 -13.67 19.55 -0.43
C GLY A 102 -12.73 18.72 -1.29
N GLY A 103 -12.74 17.40 -1.14
CA GLY A 103 -12.02 16.47 -2.01
C GLY A 103 -12.56 16.46 -3.44
N LEU A 104 -11.75 15.96 -4.38
CA LEU A 104 -12.10 15.89 -5.81
C LEU A 104 -13.22 14.90 -6.12
N PHE A 105 -13.29 13.79 -5.35
CA PHE A 105 -14.20 12.67 -5.62
C PHE A 105 -15.45 12.69 -4.74
N THR A 106 -15.44 13.40 -3.64
CA THR A 106 -16.59 13.48 -2.73
C THR A 106 -16.71 14.88 -2.15
N ASP A 107 -17.80 15.57 -2.45
CA ASP A 107 -18.16 16.85 -1.82
C ASP A 107 -18.81 16.56 -0.45
N ARG A 108 -18.01 16.03 0.49
CA ARG A 108 -18.47 15.87 1.86
C ARG A 108 -18.46 17.23 2.53
N SER A 109 -19.64 17.72 2.89
CA SER A 109 -19.76 18.89 3.74
C SER A 109 -19.03 18.66 5.06
N VAL A 110 -18.44 19.71 5.63
CA VAL A 110 -17.85 19.68 6.97
C VAL A 110 -18.99 19.39 7.94
N ASP A 111 -19.29 18.12 8.16
CA ASP A 111 -20.29 17.69 9.10
C ASP A 111 -19.87 18.02 10.54
N ALA A 112 -20.78 17.90 11.49
CA ALA A 112 -20.64 18.27 12.90
C ALA A 112 -19.41 17.69 13.64
N VAL A 113 -18.61 16.84 12.99
CA VAL A 113 -17.44 16.14 13.55
C VAL A 113 -16.16 16.99 13.55
N GLY A 114 -16.13 18.09 12.80
CA GLY A 114 -14.97 18.98 12.72
C GLY A 114 -13.86 18.51 11.76
N HIS A 115 -13.15 19.47 11.17
CA HIS A 115 -12.12 19.24 10.15
C HIS A 115 -10.95 18.33 10.63
N ASP A 116 -10.56 18.45 11.91
CA ASP A 116 -9.45 17.66 12.47
C ASP A 116 -9.77 16.16 12.58
N ALA A 117 -11.03 15.83 12.91
CA ALA A 117 -11.45 14.44 12.97
C ALA A 117 -11.54 13.80 11.57
N GLN A 118 -12.05 14.55 10.57
CA GLN A 118 -12.07 14.09 9.18
C GLN A 118 -10.66 13.85 8.64
N MET A 119 -9.71 14.74 8.95
CA MET A 119 -8.31 14.59 8.58
C MET A 119 -7.69 13.33 9.22
N THR A 120 -8.01 13.07 10.49
CA THR A 120 -7.54 11.87 11.19
C THR A 120 -8.14 10.60 10.61
N GLU A 121 -9.43 10.62 10.24
CA GLU A 121 -10.09 9.50 9.55
C GLU A 121 -9.44 9.25 8.19
N ALA A 122 -9.28 10.27 7.36
CA ALA A 122 -8.66 10.17 6.05
C ALA A 122 -7.21 9.62 6.13
N ARG A 123 -6.42 10.10 7.10
CA ARG A 123 -5.07 9.56 7.35
C ARG A 123 -5.09 8.10 7.78
N THR A 124 -6.01 7.71 8.66
CA THR A 124 -6.16 6.32 9.11
C THR A 124 -6.54 5.43 7.94
N MET A 125 -7.43 5.90 7.06
CA MET A 125 -7.78 5.18 5.82
C MET A 125 -6.59 5.05 4.89
N GLY A 126 -5.90 6.15 4.55
CA GLY A 126 -4.72 6.12 3.70
C GLY A 126 -3.63 5.21 4.23
N PHE A 127 -3.36 5.26 5.54
CA PHE A 127 -2.43 4.36 6.22
C PHE A 127 -2.86 2.89 6.06
N THR A 128 -4.14 2.58 6.27
CA THR A 128 -4.67 1.22 6.18
C THR A 128 -4.66 0.69 4.74
N ILE A 129 -5.06 1.51 3.77
CA ILE A 129 -5.00 1.17 2.33
C ILE A 129 -3.56 0.82 1.93
N LEU A 130 -2.60 1.65 2.34
CA LEU A 130 -1.20 1.45 1.97
C LEU A 130 -0.63 0.16 2.57
N VAL A 131 -0.94 -0.15 3.84
CA VAL A 131 -0.54 -1.40 4.50
C VAL A 131 -1.11 -2.61 3.75
N PHE A 132 -2.41 -2.63 3.44
CA PHE A 132 -3.01 -3.75 2.72
C PHE A 132 -2.52 -3.86 1.27
N ALA A 133 -2.32 -2.71 0.60
CA ALA A 133 -1.74 -2.68 -0.74
C ALA A 133 -0.33 -3.30 -0.77
N GLN A 134 0.49 -3.03 0.24
CA GLN A 134 1.83 -3.64 0.37
C GLN A 134 1.77 -5.14 0.63
N MET A 135 0.85 -5.61 1.49
CA MET A 135 0.63 -7.05 1.72
C MET A 135 0.22 -7.77 0.43
N LEU A 136 -0.71 -7.19 -0.34
CA LEU A 136 -1.14 -7.74 -1.62
C LEU A 136 -0.01 -7.69 -2.65
N ASN A 137 0.77 -6.60 -2.67
CA ASN A 137 1.94 -6.51 -3.54
C ASN A 137 3.01 -7.56 -3.18
N ALA A 138 3.22 -7.87 -1.90
CA ALA A 138 4.13 -8.93 -1.48
C ALA A 138 3.71 -10.29 -2.05
N LEU A 139 2.40 -10.61 -2.08
CA LEU A 139 1.88 -11.80 -2.76
C LEU A 139 2.17 -11.78 -4.27
N CYS A 140 1.99 -10.62 -4.92
CA CYS A 140 2.23 -10.46 -6.35
C CYS A 140 3.72 -10.56 -6.72
N SER A 141 4.62 -10.17 -5.82
CA SER A 141 6.05 -10.10 -6.07
C SER A 141 6.76 -11.45 -6.02
N ARG A 142 6.10 -12.54 -5.63
CA ARG A 142 6.65 -13.90 -5.59
C ARG A 142 7.11 -14.42 -6.95
N SER A 143 6.44 -14.03 -8.02
CA SER A 143 6.83 -14.37 -9.38
C SER A 143 6.59 -13.20 -10.33
N HIS A 144 7.53 -12.96 -11.24
CA HIS A 144 7.39 -11.95 -12.28
C HIS A 144 6.52 -12.41 -13.46
N ASP A 145 6.54 -13.73 -13.73
CA ASP A 145 5.93 -14.30 -14.93
C ASP A 145 4.65 -15.09 -14.64
N GLN A 146 4.50 -15.62 -13.41
CA GLN A 146 3.34 -16.43 -13.03
C GLN A 146 2.28 -15.58 -12.32
N SER A 147 1.01 -15.96 -12.52
CA SER A 147 -0.10 -15.34 -11.78
C SER A 147 0.03 -15.64 -10.29
N VAL A 148 -0.39 -14.69 -9.46
CA VAL A 148 -0.48 -14.83 -8.00
C VAL A 148 -1.25 -16.09 -7.59
N PHE A 149 -2.25 -16.48 -8.36
CA PHE A 149 -3.10 -17.63 -8.04
C PHE A 149 -2.42 -18.98 -8.21
N VAL A 150 -1.27 -19.04 -8.93
CA VAL A 150 -0.48 -20.26 -9.06
C VAL A 150 0.38 -20.44 -7.82
N GLY A 151 0.10 -21.48 -7.05
CA GLY A 151 0.83 -21.77 -5.82
C GLY A 151 0.59 -20.76 -4.68
N LEU A 152 -0.58 -20.11 -4.63
CA LEU A 152 -0.93 -19.08 -3.65
C LEU A 152 -0.65 -19.50 -2.20
N PHE A 153 -0.87 -20.76 -1.86
CA PHE A 153 -0.67 -21.31 -0.51
C PHE A 153 0.65 -22.07 -0.32
N ALA A 154 1.56 -22.02 -1.29
CA ALA A 154 2.84 -22.73 -1.22
C ALA A 154 3.72 -22.21 -0.07
N ASN A 155 3.70 -20.90 0.19
CA ASN A 155 4.43 -20.29 1.30
C ASN A 155 3.52 -20.02 2.50
N LYS A 156 3.49 -20.92 3.47
CA LYS A 156 2.72 -20.75 4.71
C LYS A 156 3.25 -19.61 5.60
N TRP A 157 4.56 -19.35 5.54
CA TRP A 157 5.20 -18.26 6.30
C TRP A 157 4.75 -16.90 5.82
N LEU A 158 4.57 -16.74 4.51
CA LEU A 158 4.06 -15.49 3.93
C LEU A 158 2.62 -15.22 4.37
N TRP A 159 1.77 -16.25 4.41
CA TRP A 159 0.41 -16.11 4.93
C TRP A 159 0.39 -15.79 6.42
N GLY A 160 1.29 -16.42 7.20
CA GLY A 160 1.47 -16.09 8.62
C GLY A 160 1.91 -14.65 8.83
N ALA A 161 2.84 -14.15 8.02
CA ALA A 161 3.31 -12.76 8.04
C ALA A 161 2.20 -11.77 7.68
N ILE A 162 1.42 -12.05 6.62
CA ILE A 162 0.28 -11.21 6.22
C ILE A 162 -0.78 -11.18 7.32
N ALA A 163 -1.13 -12.34 7.90
CA ALA A 163 -2.09 -12.41 8.99
C ALA A 163 -1.63 -11.64 10.24
N LEU A 164 -0.35 -11.75 10.57
CA LEU A 164 0.27 -10.98 11.67
C LEU A 164 0.22 -9.48 11.39
N SER A 165 0.61 -9.05 10.20
CA SER A 165 0.58 -7.63 9.81
C SER A 165 -0.86 -7.08 9.81
N ALA A 166 -1.83 -7.85 9.32
CA ALA A 166 -3.24 -7.46 9.36
C ALA A 166 -3.76 -7.35 10.80
N LEU A 167 -3.41 -8.30 11.68
CA LEU A 167 -3.75 -8.25 13.09
C LEU A 167 -3.15 -7.00 13.76
N LEU A 168 -1.88 -6.72 13.51
CA LEU A 168 -1.19 -5.54 14.04
C LEU A 168 -1.83 -4.24 13.54
N GLN A 169 -2.29 -4.19 12.30
CA GLN A 169 -3.01 -3.04 11.76
C GLN A 169 -4.34 -2.82 12.50
N VAL A 170 -5.10 -3.89 12.78
CA VAL A 170 -6.32 -3.79 13.59
C VAL A 170 -6.00 -3.28 15.00
N VAL A 171 -4.94 -3.79 15.62
CA VAL A 171 -4.50 -3.36 16.96
C VAL A 171 -4.19 -1.86 17.00
N VAL A 172 -3.47 -1.34 16.01
CA VAL A 172 -3.12 0.11 15.93
C VAL A 172 -4.37 0.98 15.77
N ILE A 173 -5.40 0.49 15.09
CA ILE A 173 -6.63 1.26 14.82
C ILE A 173 -7.58 1.26 16.02
N TYR A 174 -7.60 0.20 16.84
CA TYR A 174 -8.60 0.05 17.90
C TYR A 174 -8.07 0.19 19.33
N VAL A 175 -6.74 0.11 19.55
CA VAL A 175 -6.17 0.27 20.89
C VAL A 175 -5.95 1.76 21.20
N PRO A 176 -6.61 2.34 22.23
CA PRO A 176 -6.59 3.79 22.47
C PRO A 176 -5.21 4.39 22.68
N PHE A 177 -4.30 3.67 23.35
CA PHE A 177 -2.92 4.11 23.55
C PHE A 177 -2.18 4.25 22.20
N LEU A 178 -2.38 3.29 21.29
CA LEU A 178 -1.77 3.31 19.96
C LEU A 178 -2.41 4.38 19.06
N ASN A 179 -3.72 4.60 19.18
CA ASN A 179 -4.37 5.68 18.46
C ASN A 179 -3.72 7.03 18.72
N THR A 180 -3.41 7.32 19.99
CA THR A 180 -2.73 8.56 20.35
C THR A 180 -1.30 8.61 19.79
N ALA A 181 -0.57 7.49 19.83
CA ALA A 181 0.82 7.42 19.36
C ALA A 181 0.94 7.53 17.83
N PHE A 182 -0.01 6.94 17.09
CA PHE A 182 0.01 6.88 15.63
C PHE A 182 -0.95 7.88 14.95
N GLY A 183 -1.69 8.68 15.73
CA GLY A 183 -2.68 9.61 15.18
C GLY A 183 -3.74 8.89 14.33
N THR A 184 -4.22 7.74 14.79
CA THR A 184 -5.26 6.93 14.15
C THR A 184 -6.57 7.04 14.89
N MET A 185 -7.65 6.64 14.24
CA MET A 185 -8.98 6.52 14.87
C MET A 185 -9.68 5.25 14.42
N PRO A 186 -10.63 4.73 15.23
CA PRO A 186 -11.41 3.55 14.85
C PRO A 186 -12.18 3.77 13.56
N LEU A 187 -12.03 2.84 12.62
CA LEU A 187 -12.71 2.85 11.32
C LEU A 187 -14.06 2.11 11.40
N SER A 188 -15.06 2.60 10.68
CA SER A 188 -16.34 1.91 10.49
C SER A 188 -16.17 0.67 9.61
N ALA A 189 -17.13 -0.27 9.68
CA ALA A 189 -17.11 -1.45 8.81
C ALA A 189 -17.15 -1.08 7.30
N GLY A 190 -17.86 0.00 6.94
CA GLY A 190 -17.87 0.52 5.58
C GLY A 190 -16.48 0.99 5.13
N ALA A 191 -15.80 1.77 5.97
CA ALA A 191 -14.44 2.24 5.71
C ALA A 191 -13.44 1.07 5.54
N TRP A 192 -13.60 -0.02 6.29
CA TRP A 192 -12.79 -1.23 6.10
C TRP A 192 -12.99 -1.87 4.72
N VAL A 193 -14.25 -1.98 4.28
CA VAL A 193 -14.57 -2.51 2.94
C VAL A 193 -13.99 -1.63 1.86
N GLU A 194 -14.07 -0.30 2.00
CA GLU A 194 -13.45 0.65 1.07
C GLU A 194 -11.93 0.50 1.03
N CYS A 195 -11.26 0.43 2.19
CA CYS A 195 -9.82 0.22 2.26
C CYS A 195 -9.39 -1.08 1.57
N LEU A 196 -10.07 -2.19 1.83
CA LEU A 196 -9.78 -3.46 1.20
C LEU A 196 -10.07 -3.43 -0.30
N GLY A 197 -11.17 -2.81 -0.72
CA GLY A 197 -11.54 -2.65 -2.12
C GLY A 197 -10.48 -1.87 -2.90
N LEU A 198 -10.02 -0.75 -2.35
CA LEU A 198 -8.96 0.07 -2.96
C LEU A 198 -7.60 -0.67 -2.98
N ALA A 199 -7.25 -1.38 -1.92
CA ALA A 199 -6.04 -2.19 -1.91
C ALA A 199 -6.06 -3.31 -2.96
N MET A 200 -7.23 -3.92 -3.23
CA MET A 200 -7.40 -4.94 -4.28
C MET A 200 -7.09 -4.40 -5.69
N VAL A 201 -7.24 -3.10 -5.94
CA VAL A 201 -6.86 -2.49 -7.22
C VAL A 201 -5.39 -2.73 -7.54
N VAL A 202 -4.51 -2.71 -6.53
CA VAL A 202 -3.08 -2.97 -6.69
C VAL A 202 -2.83 -4.40 -7.18
N LEU A 203 -3.55 -5.38 -6.61
CA LEU A 203 -3.47 -6.78 -7.05
C LEU A 203 -3.93 -6.92 -8.51
N VAL A 204 -5.10 -6.36 -8.84
CA VAL A 204 -5.65 -6.41 -10.21
C VAL A 204 -4.69 -5.77 -11.21
N ALA A 205 -4.15 -4.60 -10.88
CA ALA A 205 -3.20 -3.88 -11.74
C ALA A 205 -1.90 -4.69 -11.95
N SER A 206 -1.39 -5.34 -10.90
CA SER A 206 -0.22 -6.22 -10.99
C SER A 206 -0.50 -7.42 -11.90
N GLU A 207 -1.64 -8.07 -11.75
CA GLU A 207 -2.01 -9.22 -12.60
C GLU A 207 -2.25 -8.83 -14.06
N LEU A 208 -2.94 -7.71 -14.31
CA LEU A 208 -3.12 -7.18 -15.66
C LEU A 208 -1.78 -6.91 -16.34
N ARG A 209 -0.84 -6.28 -15.62
CA ARG A 209 0.50 -6.03 -16.14
C ARG A 209 1.24 -7.31 -16.47
N LYS A 210 1.21 -8.34 -15.62
CA LYS A 210 1.81 -9.64 -15.89
C LYS A 210 1.18 -10.31 -17.12
N CYS A 211 -0.13 -10.16 -17.30
CA CYS A 211 -0.86 -10.68 -18.47
C CYS A 211 -0.38 -10.01 -19.76
N VAL A 212 -0.26 -8.67 -19.76
CA VAL A 212 0.26 -7.90 -20.90
C VAL A 212 1.69 -8.29 -21.24
N LEU A 213 2.57 -8.40 -20.23
CA LEU A 213 3.98 -8.78 -20.45
C LEU A 213 4.12 -10.20 -21.02
N ARG A 214 3.25 -11.14 -20.61
CA ARG A 214 3.20 -12.49 -21.22
C ARG A 214 2.77 -12.46 -22.68
N ALA A 215 1.69 -11.73 -22.98
CA ALA A 215 1.19 -11.57 -24.35
C ALA A 215 2.17 -10.86 -25.31
N MET A 216 3.08 -10.05 -24.77
CA MET A 216 4.13 -9.39 -25.58
C MET A 216 5.36 -10.27 -25.82
N ARG A 217 5.50 -11.40 -25.10
CA ARG A 217 6.62 -12.35 -25.26
C ARG A 217 6.28 -13.55 -26.16
N GLU A 218 5.00 -13.79 -26.44
CA GLU A 218 4.50 -14.73 -27.43
C GLU A 218 4.50 -14.10 -28.85
#